data_17b24eb81e593815391cf58603bef579
#
_entry.id   17b24eb81e593815391cf58603bef579
#
_cell.length_a   1.000
_cell.length_b   1.000
_cell.length_c   1.000
_cell.angle_alpha   90.00
_cell.angle_beta   90.00
_cell.angle_gamma   90.00
#
_symmetry.space_group_name_H-M   'P 1'
#
loop_
_entity.id
_entity.type
_entity.pdbx_description
1 polymer ?
#
loop_
_entity_poly.entity_id
_entity_poly.type
_entity_poly.pdbx_seq_one_letter_code
_entity_poly.pdbx_strand_id
1 'polypeptide(L)'
;VGQAPSIADILKMVHPKPTDAEREALFGYFIGREIDADKLPEIVKRFERFKAGDSAEVPDVPFQMLTALQLGVKEWTAIARDAPWQMTRMNLNTFQRHGVFADEEMVEIIAERLRNAEAIKRSRVFPFQLMSAYKAPEANSGIPRQITEALQDAMEIATENVPKIDGKVYVFPDISGSMHSPVTGFRKGA
;
A
#
# COMPACT_ATOMS: atom_id res chain seq x y z
N VAL A 1 1.47 -6.86 -12.99
CA VAL A 1 2.19 -7.86 -13.80
C VAL A 1 2.16 -9.16 -13.00
N GLY A 2 1.17 -10.01 -13.30
CA GLY A 2 0.99 -11.29 -12.62
C GLY A 2 2.09 -12.28 -13.01
N GLN A 3 2.46 -13.16 -12.06
CA GLN A 3 3.30 -14.32 -12.36
C GLN A 3 2.49 -15.35 -13.16
N ALA A 4 3.12 -16.06 -14.08
CA ALA A 4 2.51 -17.18 -14.75
C ALA A 4 2.40 -18.40 -13.78
N PRO A 5 1.29 -19.16 -13.80
CA PRO A 5 0.11 -18.94 -14.63
C PRO A 5 -0.81 -17.83 -14.09
N SER A 6 -1.42 -17.06 -14.98
CA SER A 6 -2.46 -16.10 -14.63
C SER A 6 -3.79 -16.80 -14.29
N ILE A 7 -4.74 -16.08 -13.66
CA ILE A 7 -6.10 -16.60 -13.42
C ILE A 7 -6.76 -17.04 -14.74
N ALA A 8 -6.55 -16.28 -15.82
CA ALA A 8 -7.05 -16.63 -17.14
C ALA A 8 -6.47 -17.96 -17.66
N ASP A 9 -5.16 -18.18 -17.44
CA ASP A 9 -4.50 -19.43 -17.83
C ASP A 9 -5.03 -20.62 -17.02
N ILE A 10 -5.22 -20.42 -15.70
CA ILE A 10 -5.79 -21.44 -14.82
C ILE A 10 -7.21 -21.80 -15.27
N LEU A 11 -8.06 -20.81 -15.54
CA LEU A 11 -9.42 -21.04 -16.04
C LEU A 11 -9.43 -21.80 -17.38
N LYS A 12 -8.49 -21.48 -18.27
CA LYS A 12 -8.35 -22.18 -19.56
C LYS A 12 -7.81 -23.60 -19.43
N MET A 13 -7.05 -23.90 -18.38
CA MET A 13 -6.54 -25.28 -18.13
C MET A 13 -7.54 -26.15 -17.40
N VAL A 14 -8.20 -25.60 -16.37
CA VAL A 14 -9.07 -26.38 -15.48
C VAL A 14 -10.50 -26.51 -16.00
N HIS A 15 -10.94 -25.56 -16.84
CA HIS A 15 -12.31 -25.49 -17.37
C HIS A 15 -13.39 -25.66 -16.26
N PRO A 16 -13.35 -24.87 -15.18
CA PRO A 16 -14.30 -25.03 -14.09
C PRO A 16 -15.72 -24.75 -14.58
N LYS A 17 -16.66 -25.58 -14.16
CA LYS A 17 -18.09 -25.35 -14.49
C LYS A 17 -18.62 -24.21 -13.60
N PRO A 18 -19.20 -23.15 -14.16
CA PRO A 18 -19.84 -22.11 -13.35
C PRO A 18 -21.08 -22.67 -12.65
N THR A 19 -21.32 -22.27 -11.43
CA THR A 19 -22.49 -22.69 -10.63
C THR A 19 -23.71 -21.80 -10.86
N ASP A 20 -23.50 -20.60 -11.38
CA ASP A 20 -24.49 -19.56 -11.59
C ASP A 20 -24.08 -18.61 -12.72
N ALA A 21 -25.01 -17.75 -13.14
CA ALA A 21 -24.80 -16.81 -14.24
C ALA A 21 -23.75 -15.72 -13.91
N GLU A 22 -23.63 -15.35 -12.63
CA GLU A 22 -22.65 -14.36 -12.17
C GLU A 22 -21.22 -14.91 -12.31
N ARG A 23 -20.99 -16.17 -11.91
CA ARG A 23 -19.69 -16.84 -12.10
C ARG A 23 -19.35 -17.10 -13.55
N GLU A 24 -20.35 -17.42 -14.37
CA GLU A 24 -20.17 -17.56 -15.80
C GLU A 24 -19.70 -16.26 -16.44
N ALA A 25 -20.35 -15.13 -16.11
CA ALA A 25 -19.95 -13.80 -16.56
C ALA A 25 -18.54 -13.44 -16.05
N LEU A 26 -18.24 -13.74 -14.78
CA LEU A 26 -16.92 -13.48 -14.19
C LEU A 26 -15.81 -14.30 -14.87
N PHE A 27 -16.03 -15.56 -15.16
CA PHE A 27 -15.06 -16.39 -15.89
C PHE A 27 -14.87 -15.87 -17.32
N GLY A 28 -15.96 -15.50 -18.00
CA GLY A 28 -15.89 -14.84 -19.29
C GLY A 28 -15.07 -13.56 -19.27
N TYR A 29 -15.27 -12.73 -18.28
CA TYR A 29 -14.52 -11.48 -18.06
C TYR A 29 -13.00 -11.75 -17.92
N PHE A 30 -12.59 -12.72 -17.08
CA PHE A 30 -11.17 -13.04 -16.89
C PHE A 30 -10.49 -13.57 -18.15
N ILE A 31 -11.19 -14.33 -18.99
CA ILE A 31 -10.61 -14.91 -20.22
C ILE A 31 -10.79 -14.04 -21.44
N GLY A 32 -11.41 -12.84 -21.29
CA GLY A 32 -11.62 -11.86 -22.36
C GLY A 32 -12.68 -12.25 -23.38
N ARG A 33 -13.73 -12.97 -22.95
CA ARG A 33 -14.91 -13.25 -23.78
C ARG A 33 -15.88 -12.09 -23.73
N GLU A 34 -16.69 -11.97 -24.76
CA GLU A 34 -17.86 -11.09 -24.73
C GLU A 34 -18.86 -11.58 -23.68
N ILE A 35 -19.25 -10.69 -22.76
CA ILE A 35 -20.09 -11.01 -21.61
C ILE A 35 -21.18 -9.95 -21.45
N ASP A 36 -22.26 -10.34 -20.78
CA ASP A 36 -23.29 -9.43 -20.30
C ASP A 36 -22.76 -8.74 -19.02
N ALA A 37 -22.44 -7.45 -19.13
CA ALA A 37 -21.88 -6.66 -18.03
C ALA A 37 -22.84 -6.57 -16.82
N ASP A 38 -24.15 -6.67 -17.05
CA ASP A 38 -25.14 -6.62 -15.98
C ASP A 38 -25.09 -7.86 -15.05
N LYS A 39 -24.52 -8.96 -15.55
CA LYS A 39 -24.36 -10.20 -14.77
C LYS A 39 -23.04 -10.27 -14.00
N LEU A 40 -22.14 -9.30 -14.16
CA LEU A 40 -20.90 -9.26 -13.40
C LEU A 40 -21.17 -9.01 -11.90
N PRO A 41 -20.31 -9.54 -11.00
CA PRO A 41 -20.31 -9.16 -9.60
C PRO A 41 -20.24 -7.64 -9.42
N GLU A 42 -20.96 -7.11 -8.43
CA GLU A 42 -21.03 -5.66 -8.20
C GLU A 42 -19.64 -5.02 -7.97
N ILE A 43 -18.74 -5.73 -7.31
CA ILE A 43 -17.37 -5.25 -7.11
C ILE A 43 -16.61 -5.05 -8.43
N VAL A 44 -16.84 -5.92 -9.42
CA VAL A 44 -16.22 -5.82 -10.75
C VAL A 44 -16.83 -4.65 -11.54
N LYS A 45 -18.15 -4.46 -11.45
CA LYS A 45 -18.84 -3.32 -12.08
C LYS A 45 -18.32 -1.99 -11.52
N ARG A 46 -18.16 -1.90 -10.19
CA ARG A 46 -17.59 -0.71 -9.54
C ARG A 46 -16.16 -0.45 -9.99
N PHE A 47 -15.34 -1.50 -10.08
CA PHE A 47 -13.96 -1.39 -10.54
C PHE A 47 -13.89 -0.90 -12.00
N GLU A 48 -14.69 -1.45 -12.90
CA GLU A 48 -14.71 -1.03 -14.30
C GLU A 48 -15.22 0.42 -14.45
N ARG A 49 -16.25 0.84 -13.70
CA ARG A 49 -16.71 2.24 -13.68
C ARG A 49 -15.62 3.19 -13.17
N PHE A 50 -14.92 2.80 -12.10
CA PHE A 50 -13.82 3.58 -11.58
C PHE A 50 -12.66 3.68 -12.59
N LYS A 51 -12.32 2.59 -13.24
CA LYS A 51 -11.29 2.52 -14.28
C LYS A 51 -11.66 3.37 -15.52
N ALA A 52 -12.94 3.43 -15.88
CA ALA A 52 -13.43 4.27 -16.98
C ALA A 52 -13.48 5.76 -16.61
N GLY A 53 -13.37 6.12 -15.33
CA GLY A 53 -13.54 7.49 -14.84
C GLY A 53 -15.01 7.91 -14.61
N ASP A 54 -15.93 6.96 -14.68
CA ASP A 54 -17.37 7.19 -14.52
C ASP A 54 -17.78 7.29 -13.03
N SER A 55 -16.88 6.95 -12.12
CA SER A 55 -17.10 7.03 -10.68
C SER A 55 -15.84 7.51 -9.97
N ALA A 56 -16.00 8.43 -9.03
CA ALA A 56 -14.94 8.83 -8.10
C ALA A 56 -14.87 7.94 -6.85
N GLU A 57 -15.83 7.02 -6.67
CA GLU A 57 -15.87 6.09 -5.55
C GLU A 57 -14.82 5.00 -5.76
N VAL A 58 -13.84 4.94 -4.84
CA VAL A 58 -12.78 3.92 -4.87
C VAL A 58 -13.38 2.55 -4.54
N PRO A 59 -13.27 1.56 -5.43
CA PRO A 59 -13.80 0.23 -5.18
C PRO A 59 -12.93 -0.50 -4.14
N ASP A 60 -13.56 -1.37 -3.34
CA ASP A 60 -12.89 -2.22 -2.36
C ASP A 60 -12.18 -3.40 -3.05
N VAL A 61 -11.10 -3.09 -3.74
CA VAL A 61 -10.26 -4.06 -4.45
C VAL A 61 -8.82 -3.98 -3.95
N PRO A 62 -7.99 -5.02 -4.17
CA PRO A 62 -6.58 -4.96 -3.80
C PRO A 62 -5.89 -3.72 -4.38
N PHE A 63 -5.14 -3.01 -3.52
CA PHE A 63 -4.47 -1.77 -3.87
C PHE A 63 -3.62 -1.86 -5.16
N GLN A 64 -3.01 -3.02 -5.39
CA GLN A 64 -2.20 -3.27 -6.58
C GLN A 64 -3.00 -3.14 -7.88
N MET A 65 -4.31 -3.40 -7.84
CA MET A 65 -5.20 -3.21 -8.99
C MET A 65 -5.42 -1.71 -9.26
N LEU A 66 -5.55 -0.92 -8.20
CA LEU A 66 -5.72 0.54 -8.31
C LEU A 66 -4.45 1.23 -8.82
N THR A 67 -3.28 0.82 -8.32
CA THR A 67 -1.99 1.41 -8.73
C THR A 67 -1.58 1.10 -10.17
N ALA A 68 -2.21 0.12 -10.81
CA ALA A 68 -2.01 -0.19 -12.22
C ALA A 68 -2.78 0.75 -13.16
N LEU A 69 -3.70 1.57 -12.62
CA LEU A 69 -4.52 2.51 -13.37
C LEU A 69 -3.82 3.88 -13.50
N GLN A 70 -4.16 4.61 -14.56
CA GLN A 70 -3.75 6.02 -14.70
C GLN A 70 -4.75 6.89 -13.93
N LEU A 71 -4.48 7.09 -12.64
CA LEU A 71 -5.34 7.84 -11.73
C LEU A 71 -4.86 9.29 -11.61
N GLY A 72 -5.81 10.21 -11.51
CA GLY A 72 -5.57 11.63 -11.22
C GLY A 72 -5.45 11.91 -9.72
N VAL A 73 -5.25 13.19 -9.38
CA VAL A 73 -5.10 13.64 -7.98
C VAL A 73 -6.33 13.29 -7.14
N LYS A 74 -7.53 13.44 -7.68
CA LYS A 74 -8.79 13.18 -6.95
C LYS A 74 -8.90 11.73 -6.51
N GLU A 75 -8.62 10.80 -7.42
CA GLU A 75 -8.67 9.37 -7.15
C GLU A 75 -7.59 8.97 -6.15
N TRP A 76 -6.37 9.52 -6.29
CA TRP A 76 -5.29 9.29 -5.33
C TRP A 76 -5.60 9.85 -3.95
N THR A 77 -6.26 11.01 -3.86
CA THR A 77 -6.72 11.59 -2.59
C THR A 77 -7.78 10.70 -1.94
N ALA A 78 -8.75 10.20 -2.71
CA ALA A 78 -9.76 9.27 -2.19
C ALA A 78 -9.12 7.95 -1.70
N ILE A 79 -8.19 7.37 -2.47
CA ILE A 79 -7.42 6.19 -2.07
C ILE A 79 -6.65 6.45 -0.78
N ALA A 80 -5.97 7.59 -0.66
CA ALA A 80 -5.18 7.94 0.50
C ALA A 80 -6.06 8.18 1.74
N ARG A 81 -7.28 8.72 1.55
CA ARG A 81 -8.26 8.96 2.63
C ARG A 81 -8.67 7.65 3.31
N ASP A 82 -8.90 6.59 2.54
CA ASP A 82 -9.39 5.31 3.04
C ASP A 82 -8.29 4.26 3.26
N ALA A 83 -7.04 4.60 2.95
CA ALA A 83 -5.90 3.68 3.05
C ALA A 83 -5.71 3.13 4.47
N PRO A 84 -5.55 1.81 4.68
CA PRO A 84 -5.14 1.25 5.96
C PRO A 84 -3.74 1.76 6.37
N TRP A 85 -3.43 1.73 7.66
CA TRP A 85 -2.18 2.22 8.24
C TRP A 85 -0.93 1.71 7.51
N GLN A 86 -0.84 0.40 7.28
CA GLN A 86 0.31 -0.22 6.61
C GLN A 86 0.47 0.27 5.17
N MET A 87 -0.63 0.41 4.45
CA MET A 87 -0.65 0.91 3.09
C MET A 87 -0.24 2.39 3.04
N THR A 88 -0.76 3.20 3.97
CA THR A 88 -0.38 4.62 4.10
C THR A 88 1.13 4.76 4.27
N ARG A 89 1.72 4.05 5.23
CA ARG A 89 3.16 4.08 5.51
C ARG A 89 4.01 3.72 4.30
N MET A 90 3.60 2.69 3.54
CA MET A 90 4.37 2.20 2.38
C MET A 90 4.24 3.07 1.13
N ASN A 91 3.25 3.96 1.08
CA ASN A 91 2.92 4.72 -0.13
C ASN A 91 3.08 6.24 0.03
N LEU A 92 3.74 6.74 1.05
CA LEU A 92 3.95 8.18 1.27
C LEU A 92 4.58 8.87 0.05
N ASN A 93 5.60 8.27 -0.53
CA ASN A 93 6.25 8.79 -1.74
C ASN A 93 5.33 8.75 -2.97
N THR A 94 4.43 7.77 -3.04
CA THR A 94 3.42 7.68 -4.11
C THR A 94 2.40 8.80 -3.94
N PHE A 95 1.91 9.02 -2.73
CA PHE A 95 0.98 10.10 -2.41
C PHE A 95 1.59 11.47 -2.71
N GLN A 96 2.85 11.68 -2.33
CA GLN A 96 3.58 12.90 -2.67
C GLN A 96 3.65 13.12 -4.18
N ARG A 97 4.07 12.11 -4.93
CA ARG A 97 4.23 12.16 -6.39
C ARG A 97 2.92 12.46 -7.12
N HIS A 98 1.80 12.01 -6.56
CA HIS A 98 0.46 12.23 -7.11
C HIS A 98 -0.26 13.45 -6.52
N GLY A 99 0.44 14.30 -5.76
CA GLY A 99 -0.08 15.58 -5.30
C GLY A 99 -1.08 15.50 -4.15
N VAL A 100 -1.20 14.36 -3.46
CA VAL A 100 -2.14 14.20 -2.31
C VAL A 100 -1.84 15.19 -1.20
N PHE A 101 -0.57 15.51 -0.97
CA PHE A 101 -0.15 16.44 0.09
C PHE A 101 -0.30 17.92 -0.27
N ALA A 102 -0.86 18.25 -1.43
CA ALA A 102 -1.30 19.61 -1.73
C ALA A 102 -2.57 20.02 -0.93
N ASP A 103 -3.29 19.03 -0.41
CA ASP A 103 -4.44 19.18 0.46
C ASP A 103 -4.00 19.08 1.92
N GLU A 104 -4.11 20.19 2.68
CA GLU A 104 -3.70 20.26 4.10
C GLU A 104 -4.55 19.31 4.97
N GLU A 105 -5.83 19.13 4.67
CA GLU A 105 -6.70 18.19 5.38
C GLU A 105 -6.16 16.76 5.23
N MET A 106 -5.69 16.40 4.05
CA MET A 106 -5.10 15.08 3.81
C MET A 106 -3.79 14.88 4.55
N VAL A 107 -2.97 15.93 4.67
CA VAL A 107 -1.74 15.88 5.47
C VAL A 107 -2.06 15.57 6.93
N GLU A 108 -3.08 16.22 7.49
CA GLU A 108 -3.52 16.00 8.87
C GLU A 108 -4.06 14.57 9.08
N ILE A 109 -4.97 14.13 8.22
CA ILE A 109 -5.53 12.77 8.26
C ILE A 109 -4.44 11.70 8.20
N ILE A 110 -3.46 11.87 7.32
CA ILE A 110 -2.37 10.91 7.15
C ILE A 110 -1.42 10.95 8.36
N ALA A 111 -1.11 12.14 8.88
CA ALA A 111 -0.27 12.30 10.06
C ALA A 111 -0.90 11.66 11.31
N GLU A 112 -2.18 11.90 11.56
CA GLU A 112 -2.93 11.28 12.66
C GLU A 112 -2.97 9.75 12.51
N ARG A 113 -3.22 9.26 11.30
CA ARG A 113 -3.21 7.83 11.01
C ARG A 113 -1.86 7.20 11.31
N LEU A 114 -0.76 7.84 10.94
CA LEU A 114 0.59 7.34 11.20
C LEU A 114 0.88 7.23 12.71
N ARG A 115 0.33 8.14 13.53
CA ARG A 115 0.44 8.16 15.00
C ARG A 115 -0.47 7.16 15.71
N ASN A 116 -1.34 6.46 15.00
CA ASN A 116 -2.31 5.56 15.61
C ASN A 116 -1.63 4.37 16.30
N ALA A 117 -1.53 4.43 17.63
CA ALA A 117 -0.83 3.45 18.46
C ALA A 117 -1.40 2.03 18.32
N GLU A 118 -2.74 1.90 18.25
CA GLU A 118 -3.38 0.59 18.09
C GLU A 118 -3.05 -0.04 16.73
N ALA A 119 -3.01 0.75 15.67
CA ALA A 119 -2.64 0.29 14.35
C ALA A 119 -1.15 -0.11 14.29
N ILE A 120 -0.26 0.66 14.93
CA ILE A 120 1.17 0.37 15.05
C ILE A 120 1.36 -0.95 15.79
N LYS A 121 0.72 -1.13 16.93
CA LYS A 121 0.78 -2.35 17.74
C LYS A 121 0.26 -3.57 16.97
N ARG A 122 -0.88 -3.43 16.32
CA ARG A 122 -1.49 -4.51 15.50
C ARG A 122 -0.61 -4.90 14.33
N SER A 123 0.07 -3.94 13.70
CA SER A 123 0.95 -4.18 12.56
C SER A 123 2.26 -4.89 12.94
N ARG A 124 2.61 -4.89 14.23
CA ARG A 124 3.88 -5.44 14.78
C ARG A 124 5.12 -4.86 14.08
N VAL A 125 5.02 -3.62 13.59
CA VAL A 125 6.13 -2.94 12.93
C VAL A 125 7.22 -2.62 13.98
N PHE A 126 8.48 -2.77 13.58
CA PHE A 126 9.62 -2.36 14.39
C PHE A 126 10.10 -0.95 14.02
N PRO A 127 10.72 -0.21 14.95
CA PRO A 127 11.21 1.15 14.70
C PRO A 127 12.10 1.28 13.45
N PHE A 128 12.99 0.32 13.20
CA PHE A 128 13.89 0.35 12.04
C PHE A 128 13.15 0.31 10.69
N GLN A 129 11.99 -0.34 10.64
CA GLN A 129 11.16 -0.39 9.43
C GLN A 129 10.50 0.96 9.14
N LEU A 130 10.22 1.74 10.19
CA LEU A 130 9.72 3.11 10.06
C LEU A 130 10.85 4.09 9.72
N MET A 131 12.06 3.83 10.19
CA MET A 131 13.23 4.62 9.80
C MET A 131 13.46 4.63 8.29
N SER A 132 13.23 3.52 7.61
CA SER A 132 13.32 3.46 6.14
C SER A 132 12.27 4.35 5.47
N ALA A 133 11.06 4.43 6.03
CA ALA A 133 10.01 5.33 5.56
C ALA A 133 10.33 6.80 5.89
N TYR A 134 10.95 7.06 7.04
CA TYR A 134 11.40 8.39 7.45
C TYR A 134 12.54 8.94 6.59
N LYS A 135 13.55 8.13 6.28
CA LYS A 135 14.70 8.55 5.44
C LYS A 135 14.33 8.75 3.96
N ALA A 136 13.34 8.04 3.46
CA ALA A 136 12.88 8.20 2.10
C ALA A 136 12.36 9.60 1.77
N PRO A 137 11.63 10.30 2.67
CA PRO A 137 11.25 11.71 2.50
C PRO A 137 12.42 12.70 2.46
N GLU A 138 13.49 12.46 3.22
CA GLU A 138 14.66 13.36 3.22
C GLU A 138 15.35 13.40 1.85
N ALA A 139 15.30 12.31 1.11
CA ALA A 139 15.84 12.21 -0.25
C ALA A 139 14.90 12.84 -1.31
N ASN A 140 13.62 13.02 -0.99
CA ASN A 140 12.59 13.57 -1.86
C ASN A 140 12.04 14.87 -1.25
N SER A 141 12.58 16.02 -1.67
CA SER A 141 12.05 17.33 -1.29
C SER A 141 10.56 17.43 -1.64
N GLY A 142 9.68 17.53 -0.66
CA GLY A 142 8.25 17.75 -0.89
C GLY A 142 7.29 17.02 0.04
N ILE A 143 7.73 16.08 0.85
CA ILE A 143 6.86 15.51 1.90
C ILE A 143 6.73 16.52 3.03
N PRO A 144 5.50 16.85 3.47
CA PRO A 144 5.27 17.81 4.52
C PRO A 144 5.96 17.44 5.84
N ARG A 145 6.49 18.44 6.55
CA ARG A 145 7.17 18.25 7.85
C ARG A 145 6.28 17.51 8.86
N GLN A 146 4.99 17.77 8.84
CA GLN A 146 4.00 17.14 9.71
C GLN A 146 3.96 15.61 9.54
N ILE A 147 4.13 15.11 8.31
CA ILE A 147 4.23 13.66 8.02
C ILE A 147 5.54 13.09 8.55
N THR A 148 6.64 13.83 8.42
CA THR A 148 7.95 13.42 8.92
C THR A 148 7.95 13.33 10.45
N GLU A 149 7.36 14.32 11.13
CA GLU A 149 7.17 14.31 12.59
C GLU A 149 6.26 13.14 13.03
N ALA A 150 5.19 12.87 12.28
CA ALA A 150 4.31 11.73 12.58
C ALA A 150 5.03 10.37 12.44
N LEU A 151 5.97 10.24 11.52
CA LEU A 151 6.81 9.05 11.41
C LEU A 151 7.77 8.90 12.59
N GLN A 152 8.32 10.02 13.13
CA GLN A 152 9.14 9.99 14.35
C GLN A 152 8.32 9.52 15.56
N ASP A 153 7.14 10.10 15.75
CA ASP A 153 6.21 9.70 16.81
C ASP A 153 5.85 8.20 16.69
N ALA A 154 5.59 7.75 15.45
CA ALA A 154 5.30 6.35 15.18
C ALA A 154 6.49 5.42 15.50
N MET A 155 7.74 5.87 15.29
CA MET A 155 8.94 5.09 15.68
C MET A 155 9.03 4.94 17.19
N GLU A 156 8.75 6.00 17.94
CA GLU A 156 8.73 5.95 19.42
C GLU A 156 7.66 4.96 19.92
N ILE A 157 6.43 5.06 19.39
CA ILE A 157 5.34 4.15 19.73
C ILE A 157 5.73 2.70 19.38
N ALA A 158 6.36 2.47 18.23
CA ALA A 158 6.75 1.15 17.77
C ALA A 158 7.83 0.49 18.65
N THR A 159 8.51 1.23 19.54
CA THR A 159 9.42 0.63 20.52
C THR A 159 8.71 -0.35 21.46
N GLU A 160 7.41 -0.16 21.69
CA GLU A 160 6.59 -1.08 22.50
C GLU A 160 6.44 -2.47 21.84
N ASN A 161 6.62 -2.58 20.52
CA ASN A 161 6.58 -3.83 19.79
C ASN A 161 7.89 -4.64 19.92
N VAL A 162 8.95 -4.02 20.45
CA VAL A 162 10.25 -4.70 20.64
C VAL A 162 10.18 -5.59 21.87
N PRO A 163 10.48 -6.90 21.76
CA PRO A 163 10.50 -7.78 22.91
C PRO A 163 11.51 -7.30 23.95
N LYS A 164 11.08 -7.27 25.21
CA LYS A 164 11.99 -6.96 26.33
C LYS A 164 12.91 -8.16 26.56
N ILE A 165 14.19 -7.88 26.80
CA ILE A 165 15.19 -8.88 27.16
C ILE A 165 15.36 -8.79 28.68
N ASP A 166 15.11 -9.91 29.39
CA ASP A 166 15.32 -9.98 30.79
C ASP A 166 16.81 -10.08 31.14
N GLY A 167 17.25 -9.34 32.16
CA GLY A 167 18.61 -9.36 32.64
C GLY A 167 19.48 -8.20 32.16
N LYS A 168 20.80 -8.33 32.34
CA LYS A 168 21.78 -7.32 31.91
C LYS A 168 22.08 -7.50 30.43
N VAL A 169 21.88 -6.45 29.65
CA VAL A 169 22.17 -6.44 28.22
C VAL A 169 23.41 -5.58 27.97
N TYR A 170 24.37 -6.13 27.23
CA TYR A 170 25.56 -5.42 26.77
C TYR A 170 25.48 -5.30 25.25
N VAL A 171 25.59 -4.08 24.72
CA VAL A 171 25.56 -3.81 23.29
C VAL A 171 26.97 -3.48 22.81
N PHE A 172 27.48 -4.26 21.87
CA PHE A 172 28.77 -4.08 21.25
C PHE A 172 28.58 -3.74 19.76
N PRO A 173 28.41 -2.45 19.39
CA PRO A 173 28.24 -2.09 17.99
C PRO A 173 29.53 -2.31 17.21
N ASP A 174 29.45 -3.03 16.12
CA ASP A 174 30.55 -3.13 15.15
C ASP A 174 30.55 -1.88 14.25
N ILE A 175 31.62 -1.12 14.31
CA ILE A 175 31.83 0.11 13.51
C ILE A 175 32.87 -0.09 12.39
N SER A 176 33.20 -1.32 12.04
CA SER A 176 34.15 -1.62 10.96
C SER A 176 33.63 -1.15 9.60
N GLY A 177 34.55 -0.98 8.64
CA GLY A 177 34.22 -0.49 7.30
C GLY A 177 33.18 -1.34 6.55
N SER A 178 33.10 -2.65 6.84
CA SER A 178 32.10 -3.55 6.27
C SER A 178 30.66 -3.19 6.66
N MET A 179 30.46 -2.51 7.80
CA MET A 179 29.14 -2.07 8.27
C MET A 179 28.56 -0.89 7.47
N HIS A 180 29.36 -0.27 6.62
CA HIS A 180 28.89 0.73 5.65
C HIS A 180 28.23 0.13 4.41
N SER A 181 28.24 -1.20 4.27
CA SER A 181 27.57 -1.89 3.17
C SER A 181 26.06 -1.85 3.35
N PRO A 182 25.28 -1.66 2.24
CA PRO A 182 23.82 -1.66 2.32
C PRO A 182 23.27 -2.99 2.84
N VAL A 183 22.37 -2.95 3.83
CA VAL A 183 21.76 -4.15 4.42
C VAL A 183 20.87 -4.92 3.42
N THR A 184 20.31 -4.23 2.43
CA THR A 184 19.35 -4.76 1.47
C THR A 184 19.93 -5.02 0.07
N GLY A 185 21.25 -5.08 -0.05
CA GLY A 185 21.93 -5.26 -1.33
C GLY A 185 21.89 -4.00 -2.23
N PHE A 186 22.56 -4.07 -3.38
CA PHE A 186 22.67 -2.97 -4.34
C PHE A 186 21.34 -2.73 -5.08
N ARG A 187 20.30 -2.23 -4.41
CA ARG A 187 19.20 -1.58 -5.13
C ARG A 187 19.55 -0.11 -5.30
N LYS A 188 19.64 0.36 -6.55
CA LYS A 188 19.75 1.79 -6.86
C LYS A 188 18.56 2.49 -6.16
N GLY A 189 18.86 3.37 -5.19
CA GLY A 189 17.87 4.14 -4.45
C GLY A 189 17.49 3.58 -3.07
N ALA A 190 18.21 2.62 -2.51
CA ALA A 190 18.10 2.24 -1.10
C ALA A 190 19.12 3.00 -0.24
#